data_8fb5c3cdbac19f718cd6602405e95bf4
#
_entry.id   8fb5c3cdbac19f718cd6602405e95bf4
#
_cell.length_a   1.000
_cell.length_b   1.000
_cell.length_c   1.000
_cell.angle_alpha   90.00
_cell.angle_beta   90.00
_cell.angle_gamma   90.00
#
_symmetry.space_group_name_H-M   'P 1'
#
loop_
_entity.id
_entity.type
_entity.pdbx_description
1 polymer ?
#
loop_
_entity_poly.entity_id
_entity_poly.type
_entity_poly.pdbx_seq_one_letter_code
_entity_poly.pdbx_strand_id
1 'polypeptide(L)'
;MCRASARQRRDLFLSAIVRIGTITGCELNQIPLHPDHLKKRLEQGSPGTESLSGKSLQNLRSDLAAAIAVSGFAKILRTAKLALLPEWKAPLNLIEDRGVRMALSRFARFCSALGIPPSDVEDAVFESFVGELEAGSLVRNPALVHRQAVWAWNKACRTVPSFPGRPVTPTQVGRAPQGIAWEKLLPSFTADLAAWEQWGAVTDPHDDDVRSRALKRSTLLLRRNHVRSAITMAIAQGTRVEDIRSLADLVRPSIVKSVFRGFHAKHGGTANSYVSTWRPP
;
A
#
# COMPACT_ATOMS: atom_id res chain seq x y z
N MET A 1 24.34 3.33 -15.36
CA MET A 1 23.24 4.32 -15.30
C MET A 1 23.74 5.67 -15.78
N CYS A 2 23.37 6.11 -17.00
CA CYS A 2 23.76 7.40 -17.55
C CYS A 2 23.19 8.53 -16.68
N ARG A 3 24.06 9.44 -16.22
CA ARG A 3 23.63 10.68 -15.56
C ARG A 3 22.97 11.56 -16.63
N ALA A 4 21.68 11.84 -16.48
CA ALA A 4 21.01 12.83 -17.32
C ALA A 4 21.81 14.15 -17.28
N SER A 5 22.00 14.78 -18.45
CA SER A 5 22.70 16.06 -18.52
C SER A 5 21.96 17.13 -17.69
N ALA A 6 22.65 18.18 -17.28
CA ALA A 6 22.04 19.28 -16.53
C ALA A 6 20.82 19.87 -17.27
N ARG A 7 20.92 19.94 -18.61
CA ARG A 7 19.83 20.40 -19.50
C ARG A 7 18.62 19.50 -19.43
N GLN A 8 18.77 18.17 -19.54
CA GLN A 8 17.66 17.22 -19.42
C GLN A 8 16.95 17.30 -18.08
N ARG A 9 17.70 17.53 -16.98
CA ARG A 9 17.11 17.71 -15.66
C ARG A 9 16.29 18.99 -15.53
N ARG A 10 16.79 20.09 -16.10
CA ARG A 10 16.06 21.36 -16.16
C ARG A 10 14.74 21.19 -16.91
N ASP A 11 14.76 20.53 -18.06
CA ASP A 11 13.58 20.31 -18.89
C ASP A 11 12.54 19.43 -18.16
N LEU A 12 12.97 18.41 -17.43
CA LEU A 12 12.09 17.60 -16.59
C LEU A 12 11.42 18.43 -15.47
N PHE A 13 12.16 19.33 -14.83
CA PHE A 13 11.60 20.19 -13.78
C PHE A 13 10.61 21.20 -14.34
N LEU A 14 10.92 21.82 -15.46
CA LEU A 14 10.00 22.75 -16.14
C LEU A 14 8.73 22.02 -16.57
N SER A 15 8.85 20.82 -17.15
CA SER A 15 7.71 19.98 -17.50
C SER A 15 6.86 19.62 -16.27
N ALA A 16 7.47 19.28 -15.16
CA ALA A 16 6.73 18.98 -13.93
C ALA A 16 5.98 20.18 -13.37
N ILE A 17 6.58 21.37 -13.44
CA ILE A 17 5.96 22.64 -12.99
C ILE A 17 4.78 22.99 -13.89
N VAL A 18 4.92 22.91 -15.20
CA VAL A 18 3.82 23.18 -16.14
C VAL A 18 2.68 22.19 -15.93
N ARG A 19 3.00 20.90 -15.79
CA ARG A 19 1.99 19.85 -15.56
C ARG A 19 1.21 20.04 -14.28
N ILE A 20 1.82 20.53 -13.19
CA ILE A 20 1.05 20.79 -11.97
C ILE A 20 0.05 21.94 -12.17
N GLY A 21 0.39 22.98 -12.91
CA GLY A 21 -0.55 24.04 -13.28
C GLY A 21 -1.77 23.48 -14.01
N THR A 22 -1.52 22.63 -15.03
CA THR A 22 -2.60 21.97 -15.79
C THR A 22 -3.47 21.08 -14.91
N ILE A 23 -2.86 20.29 -14.01
CA ILE A 23 -3.56 19.34 -13.14
C ILE A 23 -4.39 20.08 -12.08
N THR A 24 -3.88 21.17 -11.54
CA THR A 24 -4.57 21.93 -10.48
C THR A 24 -5.54 22.97 -11.04
N GLY A 25 -5.49 23.28 -12.33
CA GLY A 25 -6.25 24.34 -12.96
C GLY A 25 -5.86 25.74 -12.45
N CYS A 26 -4.70 25.88 -11.81
CA CYS A 26 -4.20 27.11 -11.24
C CYS A 26 -3.07 27.71 -12.08
N GLU A 27 -2.96 29.01 -12.09
CA GLU A 27 -1.76 29.66 -12.61
C GLU A 27 -0.55 29.31 -11.76
N LEU A 28 0.64 29.21 -12.38
CA LEU A 28 1.85 28.75 -11.72
C LEU A 28 2.25 29.62 -10.52
N ASN A 29 1.98 30.93 -10.57
CA ASN A 29 2.22 31.89 -9.51
C ASN A 29 1.30 31.70 -8.29
N GLN A 30 0.18 31.00 -8.46
CA GLN A 30 -0.79 30.73 -7.40
C GLN A 30 -0.59 29.37 -6.71
N ILE A 31 0.34 28.57 -7.23
CA ILE A 31 0.62 27.23 -6.68
C ILE A 31 1.55 27.39 -5.47
N PRO A 32 1.07 27.06 -4.26
CA PRO A 32 1.91 27.12 -3.08
C PRO A 32 3.01 26.05 -3.17
N LEU A 33 4.26 26.46 -3.01
CA LEU A 33 5.42 25.56 -3.10
C LEU A 33 5.68 24.76 -1.81
N HIS A 34 4.92 25.02 -0.75
CA HIS A 34 5.04 24.26 0.49
C HIS A 34 4.58 22.81 0.27
N PRO A 35 5.34 21.80 0.71
CA PRO A 35 5.04 20.38 0.45
C PRO A 35 3.63 19.95 0.84
N ASP A 36 3.12 20.40 1.99
CA ASP A 36 1.78 20.06 2.49
C ASP A 36 0.66 20.60 1.60
N HIS A 37 0.81 21.83 1.12
CA HIS A 37 -0.18 22.43 0.23
C HIS A 37 -0.18 21.75 -1.15
N LEU A 38 1.01 21.45 -1.68
CA LEU A 38 1.15 20.69 -2.92
C LEU A 38 0.55 19.28 -2.81
N LYS A 39 0.78 18.61 -1.68
CA LYS A 39 0.23 17.29 -1.40
C LYS A 39 -1.28 17.30 -1.39
N LYS A 40 -1.89 18.23 -0.64
CA LYS A 40 -3.34 18.42 -0.58
C LYS A 40 -3.93 18.71 -1.96
N ARG A 41 -3.30 19.59 -2.74
CA ARG A 41 -3.75 19.90 -4.10
C ARG A 41 -3.68 18.70 -5.04
N LEU A 42 -2.59 17.91 -4.96
CA LEU A 42 -2.44 16.69 -5.75
C LEU A 42 -3.39 15.54 -5.32
N GLU A 43 -3.97 15.64 -4.12
CA GLU A 43 -4.92 14.64 -3.58
C GLU A 43 -6.39 15.04 -3.80
N GLN A 44 -6.70 16.33 -3.94
CA GLN A 44 -8.06 16.86 -4.08
C GLN A 44 -8.71 16.61 -5.45
N GLY A 45 -8.08 15.77 -6.31
CA GLY A 45 -8.71 15.29 -7.54
C GLY A 45 -9.14 16.41 -8.49
N SER A 46 -8.19 17.22 -8.96
CA SER A 46 -8.47 18.12 -10.08
C SER A 46 -8.82 17.33 -11.34
N PRO A 47 -9.66 17.84 -12.23
CA PRO A 47 -10.08 17.15 -13.48
C PRO A 47 -8.93 16.57 -14.31
N GLY A 48 -7.72 17.16 -14.20
CA GLY A 48 -6.52 16.67 -14.85
C GLY A 48 -5.83 15.48 -14.18
N THR A 49 -6.15 15.13 -12.92
CA THR A 49 -5.53 13.97 -12.22
C THR A 49 -6.20 12.66 -12.58
N GLU A 50 -7.45 12.67 -12.99
CA GLU A 50 -8.20 11.47 -13.40
C GLU A 50 -7.62 10.82 -14.66
N SER A 51 -6.91 11.59 -15.50
CA SER A 51 -6.27 11.10 -16.72
C SER A 51 -4.88 10.50 -16.50
N LEU A 52 -4.29 10.67 -15.29
CA LEU A 52 -2.94 10.22 -14.99
C LEU A 52 -2.92 8.84 -14.35
N SER A 53 -2.07 7.95 -14.86
CA SER A 53 -1.78 6.70 -14.16
C SER A 53 -1.14 6.97 -12.79
N GLY A 54 -1.35 6.07 -11.82
CA GLY A 54 -0.73 6.19 -10.50
C GLY A 54 0.81 6.31 -10.56
N LYS A 55 1.45 5.67 -11.56
CA LYS A 55 2.89 5.77 -11.82
C LYS A 55 3.28 7.15 -12.32
N SER A 56 2.50 7.72 -13.24
CA SER A 56 2.75 9.07 -13.77
C SER A 56 2.65 10.13 -12.69
N LEU A 57 1.66 10.01 -11.80
CA LEU A 57 1.49 10.90 -10.66
C LEU A 57 2.64 10.76 -9.64
N GLN A 58 3.14 9.55 -9.43
CA GLN A 58 4.30 9.32 -8.56
C GLN A 58 5.58 9.93 -9.14
N ASN A 59 5.80 9.80 -10.45
CA ASN A 59 6.93 10.44 -11.13
C ASN A 59 6.82 11.96 -11.02
N LEU A 60 5.65 12.54 -11.27
CA LEU A 60 5.42 13.97 -11.13
C LEU A 60 5.75 14.48 -9.72
N ARG A 61 5.30 13.77 -8.67
CA ARG A 61 5.67 14.11 -7.28
C ARG A 61 7.17 14.07 -7.04
N SER A 62 7.86 13.09 -7.61
CA SER A 62 9.32 12.96 -7.50
C SER A 62 10.05 14.12 -8.18
N ASP A 63 9.57 14.53 -9.38
CA ASP A 63 10.18 15.61 -10.16
C ASP A 63 9.92 16.97 -9.50
N LEU A 64 8.71 17.20 -8.98
CA LEU A 64 8.37 18.40 -8.18
C LEU A 64 9.21 18.49 -6.92
N ALA A 65 9.36 17.40 -6.17
CA ALA A 65 10.21 17.37 -4.99
C ALA A 65 11.67 17.67 -5.36
N ALA A 66 12.11 17.22 -6.54
CA ALA A 66 13.44 17.52 -7.05
C ALA A 66 13.61 19.00 -7.42
N ALA A 67 12.61 19.57 -8.09
CA ALA A 67 12.61 20.98 -8.49
C ALA A 67 12.64 21.91 -7.26
N ILE A 68 11.77 21.68 -6.27
CA ILE A 68 11.70 22.46 -5.04
C ILE A 68 13.01 22.37 -4.26
N ALA A 69 13.59 21.17 -4.14
CA ALA A 69 14.87 21.01 -3.43
C ALA A 69 16.04 21.73 -4.13
N VAL A 70 16.02 21.87 -5.46
CA VAL A 70 17.05 22.60 -6.22
C VAL A 70 16.83 24.10 -6.14
N SER A 71 15.56 24.56 -6.12
CA SER A 71 15.24 25.99 -6.03
C SER A 71 15.50 26.59 -4.65
N GLY A 72 15.63 25.77 -3.60
CA GLY A 72 15.84 26.24 -2.23
C GLY A 72 14.61 26.87 -1.57
N PHE A 73 13.44 26.89 -2.24
CA PHE A 73 12.21 27.49 -1.71
C PHE A 73 11.66 26.79 -0.46
N ALA A 74 11.85 25.51 -0.35
CA ALA A 74 11.44 24.75 0.84
C ALA A 74 12.41 23.61 1.11
N LYS A 75 12.63 23.32 2.40
CA LYS A 75 13.41 22.16 2.83
C LYS A 75 12.55 20.91 2.60
N ILE A 76 12.83 20.19 1.53
CA ILE A 76 12.20 18.89 1.26
C ILE A 76 13.16 17.77 1.61
N LEU A 77 12.70 16.83 2.42
CA LEU A 77 13.46 15.64 2.76
C LEU A 77 13.59 14.72 1.54
N ARG A 78 14.70 14.81 0.85
CA ARG A 78 15.06 13.90 -0.25
C ARG A 78 15.97 12.79 0.25
N THR A 79 15.41 11.88 1.03
CA THR A 79 16.15 10.76 1.63
C THR A 79 17.03 9.99 0.63
N ALA A 80 16.60 9.90 -0.64
CA ALA A 80 17.37 9.19 -1.67
C ALA A 80 18.77 9.79 -1.96
N LYS A 81 18.99 11.06 -1.64
CA LYS A 81 20.28 11.75 -1.84
C LYS A 81 21.15 11.82 -0.59
N LEU A 82 20.61 11.48 0.57
CA LEU A 82 21.36 11.51 1.81
C LEU A 82 22.38 10.37 1.83
N ALA A 83 23.60 10.66 2.24
CA ALA A 83 24.61 9.64 2.44
C ALA A 83 24.22 8.74 3.62
N LEU A 84 24.55 7.46 3.52
CA LEU A 84 24.40 6.54 4.64
C LEU A 84 25.63 6.66 5.53
N LEU A 85 25.43 6.72 6.84
CA LEU A 85 26.49 6.54 7.82
C LEU A 85 27.14 5.15 7.65
N PRO A 86 28.43 4.99 7.96
CA PRO A 86 29.10 3.69 7.91
C PRO A 86 28.38 2.61 8.72
N GLU A 87 27.86 2.97 9.90
CA GLU A 87 27.11 2.12 10.84
C GLU A 87 25.81 1.56 10.24
N TRP A 88 25.24 2.22 9.25
CA TRP A 88 24.06 1.75 8.52
C TRP A 88 24.41 0.89 7.30
N LYS A 89 25.59 1.11 6.70
CA LYS A 89 25.98 0.37 5.49
C LYS A 89 26.17 -1.12 5.75
N ALA A 90 26.89 -1.46 6.82
CA ALA A 90 27.17 -2.85 7.16
C ALA A 90 25.89 -3.64 7.48
N PRO A 91 25.02 -3.22 8.42
CA PRO A 91 23.77 -3.94 8.71
C PRO A 91 22.84 -4.09 7.51
N LEU A 92 22.70 -3.05 6.67
CA LEU A 92 21.86 -3.14 5.47
C LEU A 92 22.38 -4.16 4.46
N ASN A 93 23.71 -4.33 4.35
CA ASN A 93 24.30 -5.32 3.46
C ASN A 93 24.12 -6.75 3.96
N LEU A 94 23.96 -6.98 5.26
CA LEU A 94 23.64 -8.28 5.84
C LEU A 94 22.21 -8.74 5.56
N ILE A 95 21.32 -7.83 5.16
CA ILE A 95 19.94 -8.18 4.85
C ILE A 95 19.86 -8.77 3.43
N GLU A 96 19.67 -10.08 3.32
CA GLU A 96 19.54 -10.77 2.03
C GLU A 96 18.23 -10.42 1.31
N ASP A 97 17.11 -10.30 2.07
CA ASP A 97 15.80 -9.94 1.52
C ASP A 97 15.83 -8.52 0.96
N ARG A 98 15.81 -8.43 -0.39
CA ARG A 98 15.79 -7.17 -1.12
C ARG A 98 14.61 -6.28 -0.72
N GLY A 99 13.44 -6.85 -0.44
CA GLY A 99 12.24 -6.11 -0.05
C GLY A 99 12.44 -5.42 1.29
N VAL A 100 12.98 -6.13 2.28
CA VAL A 100 13.31 -5.60 3.60
C VAL A 100 14.35 -4.49 3.48
N ARG A 101 15.43 -4.74 2.75
CA ARG A 101 16.50 -3.75 2.54
C ARG A 101 15.99 -2.47 1.87
N MET A 102 15.12 -2.60 0.85
CA MET A 102 14.51 -1.44 0.19
C MET A 102 13.57 -0.66 1.11
N ALA A 103 12.76 -1.33 1.91
CA ALA A 103 11.85 -0.70 2.86
C ALA A 103 12.62 0.09 3.94
N LEU A 104 13.75 -0.43 4.41
CA LEU A 104 14.62 0.24 5.39
C LEU A 104 15.47 1.36 4.79
N SER A 105 15.76 1.34 3.50
CA SER A 105 16.71 2.26 2.88
C SER A 105 16.40 3.75 3.11
N ARG A 106 15.11 4.12 3.12
CA ARG A 106 14.68 5.49 3.36
C ARG A 106 14.83 5.88 4.82
N PHE A 107 14.44 5.01 5.73
CA PHE A 107 14.59 5.20 7.17
C PHE A 107 16.06 5.30 7.58
N ALA A 108 16.89 4.39 7.10
CA ALA A 108 18.33 4.42 7.36
C ALA A 108 19.00 5.74 6.92
N ARG A 109 18.56 6.30 5.79
CA ARG A 109 19.07 7.61 5.33
C ARG A 109 18.55 8.76 6.18
N PHE A 110 17.31 8.68 6.65
CA PHE A 110 16.77 9.64 7.60
C PHE A 110 17.58 9.64 8.90
N CYS A 111 17.77 8.45 9.50
CA CYS A 111 18.61 8.30 10.70
C CYS A 111 20.04 8.79 10.47
N SER A 112 20.63 8.45 9.33
CA SER A 112 21.97 8.90 8.96
C SER A 112 22.10 10.43 8.88
N ALA A 113 21.05 11.11 8.41
CA ALA A 113 21.03 12.58 8.35
C ALA A 113 20.98 13.24 9.74
N LEU A 114 20.44 12.53 10.72
CA LEU A 114 20.35 12.96 12.11
C LEU A 114 21.49 12.43 12.97
N GLY A 115 22.43 11.66 12.40
CA GLY A 115 23.54 11.05 13.15
C GLY A 115 23.10 9.90 14.07
N ILE A 116 21.93 9.30 13.84
CA ILE A 116 21.38 8.21 14.66
C ILE A 116 21.89 6.87 14.12
N PRO A 117 22.73 6.12 14.88
CA PRO A 117 23.16 4.79 14.50
C PRO A 117 22.03 3.76 14.72
N PRO A 118 22.11 2.55 14.12
CA PRO A 118 21.09 1.51 14.30
C PRO A 118 20.88 1.05 15.74
N SER A 119 21.90 1.13 16.60
CA SER A 119 21.82 0.77 18.03
C SER A 119 20.86 1.66 18.83
N ASP A 120 20.70 2.90 18.40
CA ASP A 120 19.97 3.95 19.12
C ASP A 120 18.55 4.15 18.55
N VAL A 121 18.13 3.25 17.65
CA VAL A 121 16.78 3.29 17.08
C VAL A 121 15.77 2.73 18.07
N GLU A 122 14.80 3.57 18.40
CA GLU A 122 13.65 3.29 19.26
C GLU A 122 12.34 3.81 18.65
N ASP A 123 11.21 3.59 19.29
CA ASP A 123 9.89 3.99 18.80
C ASP A 123 9.81 5.48 18.47
N ALA A 124 10.39 6.35 19.32
CA ALA A 124 10.41 7.80 19.11
C ALA A 124 11.10 8.21 17.79
N VAL A 125 12.11 7.45 17.34
CA VAL A 125 12.79 7.71 16.05
C VAL A 125 11.85 7.43 14.88
N PHE A 126 11.02 6.39 14.97
CA PHE A 126 10.01 6.09 13.95
C PHE A 126 8.87 7.11 13.94
N GLU A 127 8.46 7.63 15.10
CA GLU A 127 7.48 8.73 15.19
C GLU A 127 8.03 10.01 14.55
N SER A 128 9.28 10.36 14.83
CA SER A 128 9.97 11.48 14.20
C SER A 128 10.06 11.30 12.67
N PHE A 129 10.34 10.08 12.21
CA PHE A 129 10.42 9.76 10.79
C PHE A 129 9.07 9.97 10.08
N VAL A 130 7.95 9.52 10.66
CA VAL A 130 6.64 9.73 10.04
C VAL A 130 6.26 11.21 10.03
N GLY A 131 6.52 11.95 11.10
CA GLY A 131 6.29 13.39 11.16
C GLY A 131 7.05 14.15 10.06
N GLU A 132 8.33 13.78 9.83
CA GLU A 132 9.12 14.38 8.74
C GLU A 132 8.60 13.97 7.34
N LEU A 133 8.10 12.74 7.17
CA LEU A 133 7.47 12.33 5.92
C LEU A 133 6.17 13.10 5.64
N GLU A 134 5.43 13.44 6.69
CA GLU A 134 4.19 14.22 6.59
C GLU A 134 4.47 15.67 6.25
N ALA A 135 5.35 16.31 6.98
CA ALA A 135 5.64 17.74 6.83
C ALA A 135 6.64 18.04 5.69
N GLY A 136 7.66 17.21 5.52
CA GLY A 136 8.82 17.50 4.67
C GLY A 136 8.87 16.73 3.35
N SER A 137 7.84 15.99 2.96
CA SER A 137 7.90 15.18 1.73
C SER A 137 6.62 15.18 0.91
N LEU A 138 6.74 14.91 -0.40
CA LEU A 138 5.60 14.67 -1.30
C LEU A 138 5.19 13.19 -1.38
N VAL A 139 5.51 12.39 -0.37
CA VAL A 139 5.11 10.99 -0.28
C VAL A 139 3.59 10.89 -0.18
N ARG A 140 2.97 10.07 -1.03
CA ARG A 140 1.51 9.91 -1.09
C ARG A 140 0.93 9.34 0.20
N ASN A 141 1.60 8.38 0.80
CA ASN A 141 1.11 7.67 1.98
C ASN A 141 2.25 7.50 3.00
N PRO A 142 2.53 8.53 3.82
CA PRO A 142 3.55 8.48 4.87
C PRO A 142 3.34 7.33 5.84
N ALA A 143 2.10 7.09 6.26
CA ALA A 143 1.75 6.01 7.20
C ALA A 143 2.07 4.61 6.63
N LEU A 144 1.90 4.40 5.30
CA LEU A 144 2.30 3.15 4.67
C LEU A 144 3.82 2.97 4.67
N VAL A 145 4.57 4.04 4.36
CA VAL A 145 6.05 4.01 4.36
C VAL A 145 6.58 3.75 5.76
N HIS A 146 6.04 4.42 6.76
CA HIS A 146 6.34 4.19 8.17
C HIS A 146 6.12 2.73 8.57
N ARG A 147 4.92 2.20 8.32
CA ARG A 147 4.56 0.82 8.61
C ARG A 147 5.50 -0.19 7.94
N GLN A 148 5.84 0.05 6.67
CA GLN A 148 6.76 -0.83 5.95
C GLN A 148 8.16 -0.78 6.55
N ALA A 149 8.61 0.39 7.00
CA ALA A 149 9.90 0.55 7.66
C ALA A 149 9.93 -0.16 9.02
N VAL A 150 8.90 0.01 9.87
CA VAL A 150 8.77 -0.69 11.17
C VAL A 150 8.73 -2.21 10.98
N TRP A 151 7.93 -2.69 10.02
CA TRP A 151 7.87 -4.13 9.72
C TRP A 151 9.23 -4.66 9.27
N ALA A 152 9.89 -3.95 8.36
CA ALA A 152 11.19 -4.35 7.84
C ALA A 152 12.29 -4.32 8.92
N TRP A 153 12.26 -3.32 9.80
CA TRP A 153 13.13 -3.23 10.97
C TRP A 153 12.97 -4.43 11.89
N ASN A 154 11.75 -4.69 12.33
CA ASN A 154 11.46 -5.82 13.22
C ASN A 154 11.76 -7.19 12.55
N LYS A 155 11.63 -7.29 11.22
CA LYS A 155 12.04 -8.47 10.48
C LYS A 155 13.57 -8.60 10.47
N ALA A 156 14.31 -7.53 10.20
CA ALA A 156 15.78 -7.54 10.22
C ALA A 156 16.31 -7.93 11.60
N CYS A 157 15.78 -7.35 12.68
CA CYS A 157 16.16 -7.72 14.05
C CYS A 157 15.97 -9.21 14.37
N ARG A 158 14.96 -9.86 13.77
CA ARG A 158 14.68 -11.29 13.99
C ARG A 158 15.46 -12.22 13.09
N THR A 159 15.78 -11.81 11.86
CA THR A 159 16.33 -12.72 10.84
C THR A 159 17.80 -12.53 10.57
N VAL A 160 18.39 -11.42 10.98
CA VAL A 160 19.82 -11.14 10.78
C VAL A 160 20.56 -11.28 12.12
N PRO A 161 21.40 -12.30 12.37
CA PRO A 161 22.00 -12.62 13.67
C PRO A 161 22.84 -11.46 14.03
N SER A 162 23.43 -10.64 13.67
CA SER A 162 24.29 -9.52 14.13
C SER A 162 23.68 -8.14 13.88
N PHE A 163 22.35 -8.09 13.69
CA PHE A 163 21.71 -6.80 13.46
C PHE A 163 21.76 -5.95 14.73
N PRO A 164 22.32 -4.74 14.70
CA PRO A 164 22.59 -3.97 15.92
C PRO A 164 21.38 -3.30 16.56
N GLY A 165 20.20 -3.40 15.93
CA GLY A 165 18.96 -2.79 16.43
C GLY A 165 18.17 -3.71 17.36
N ARG A 166 17.24 -3.11 18.11
CA ARG A 166 16.23 -3.82 18.91
C ARG A 166 14.86 -3.73 18.21
N PRO A 167 13.99 -4.75 18.37
CA PRO A 167 12.63 -4.65 17.87
C PRO A 167 11.90 -3.45 18.50
N VAL A 168 11.16 -2.74 17.68
CA VAL A 168 10.29 -1.62 18.07
C VAL A 168 8.85 -2.06 18.09
N THR A 169 7.99 -1.26 18.71
CA THR A 169 6.56 -1.53 18.81
C THR A 169 5.95 -1.61 17.40
N PRO A 170 5.29 -2.72 17.02
CA PRO A 170 4.63 -2.82 15.73
C PRO A 170 3.57 -1.74 15.63
N THR A 171 3.61 -0.97 14.55
CA THR A 171 2.54 -0.02 14.27
C THR A 171 1.24 -0.78 14.11
N GLN A 172 0.36 -0.67 15.08
CA GLN A 172 -0.98 -1.22 15.00
C GLN A 172 -1.72 -0.45 13.90
N VAL A 173 -1.72 -1.01 12.72
CA VAL A 173 -2.70 -0.57 11.72
C VAL A 173 -4.00 -1.20 12.14
N GLY A 174 -4.77 -0.44 12.87
CA GLY A 174 -6.18 -0.73 13.06
C GLY A 174 -6.91 -0.68 11.73
N ARG A 175 -6.59 -1.60 10.82
CA ARG A 175 -7.60 -2.04 9.89
C ARG A 175 -8.59 -2.79 10.75
N ALA A 176 -9.64 -2.09 11.16
CA ALA A 176 -10.86 -2.77 11.57
C ALA A 176 -11.05 -3.92 10.57
N PRO A 177 -11.27 -5.16 11.03
CA PRO A 177 -11.44 -6.29 10.13
C PRO A 177 -12.45 -5.88 9.07
N GLN A 178 -11.99 -5.71 7.81
CA GLN A 178 -12.85 -5.26 6.74
C GLN A 178 -13.83 -6.40 6.44
N GLY A 179 -15.00 -6.32 7.03
CA GLY A 179 -16.06 -7.28 6.79
C GLY A 179 -16.65 -7.88 8.06
N ILE A 180 -17.72 -8.62 7.88
CA ILE A 180 -18.41 -9.34 8.95
C ILE A 180 -17.46 -10.26 9.70
N ALA A 181 -17.58 -10.32 11.02
CA ALA A 181 -16.84 -11.27 11.83
C ALA A 181 -17.35 -12.70 11.51
N TRP A 182 -16.44 -13.66 11.42
CA TRP A 182 -16.79 -15.05 11.07
C TRP A 182 -17.76 -15.68 12.06
N GLU A 183 -17.67 -15.29 13.32
CA GLU A 183 -18.49 -15.72 14.45
C GLU A 183 -19.95 -15.27 14.33
N LYS A 184 -20.24 -14.28 13.46
CA LYS A 184 -21.59 -13.80 13.16
C LYS A 184 -22.27 -14.59 12.06
N LEU A 185 -21.54 -15.45 11.36
CA LEU A 185 -22.10 -16.33 10.32
C LEU A 185 -22.62 -17.62 10.95
N LEU A 186 -23.55 -18.25 10.24
CA LEU A 186 -24.10 -19.52 10.68
C LEU A 186 -23.03 -20.62 10.73
N PRO A 187 -23.07 -21.53 11.70
CA PRO A 187 -22.14 -22.65 11.78
C PRO A 187 -22.11 -23.52 10.51
N SER A 188 -23.26 -23.68 9.83
CA SER A 188 -23.34 -24.40 8.57
C SER A 188 -22.48 -23.75 7.47
N PHE A 189 -22.48 -22.41 7.38
CA PHE A 189 -21.66 -21.68 6.42
C PHE A 189 -20.17 -21.84 6.71
N THR A 190 -19.77 -21.72 7.97
CA THR A 190 -18.35 -21.86 8.36
C THR A 190 -17.86 -23.29 8.15
N ALA A 191 -18.71 -24.30 8.35
CA ALA A 191 -18.39 -25.69 8.06
C ALA A 191 -18.20 -25.93 6.54
N ASP A 192 -19.10 -25.39 5.71
CA ASP A 192 -19.00 -25.49 4.25
C ASP A 192 -17.76 -24.78 3.71
N LEU A 193 -17.43 -23.60 4.25
CA LEU A 193 -16.18 -22.90 3.92
C LEU A 193 -14.93 -23.72 4.30
N ALA A 194 -14.93 -24.35 5.47
CA ALA A 194 -13.84 -25.20 5.92
C ALA A 194 -13.67 -26.44 5.02
N ALA A 195 -14.76 -27.08 4.64
CA ALA A 195 -14.76 -28.19 3.70
C ALA A 195 -14.18 -27.79 2.33
N TRP A 196 -14.58 -26.61 1.83
CA TRP A 196 -14.02 -26.07 0.59
C TRP A 196 -12.52 -25.75 0.71
N GLU A 197 -12.06 -25.19 1.84
CA GLU A 197 -10.63 -24.93 2.09
C GLU A 197 -9.84 -26.24 2.11
N GLN A 198 -10.37 -27.28 2.75
CA GLN A 198 -9.76 -28.61 2.81
C GLN A 198 -9.68 -29.23 1.41
N TRP A 199 -10.78 -29.23 0.63
CA TRP A 199 -10.79 -29.69 -0.76
C TRP A 199 -9.76 -28.91 -1.61
N GLY A 200 -9.63 -27.60 -1.43
CA GLY A 200 -8.65 -26.80 -2.16
C GLY A 200 -7.19 -27.07 -1.79
N ALA A 201 -6.94 -27.61 -0.61
CA ALA A 201 -5.59 -27.91 -0.10
C ALA A 201 -5.09 -29.33 -0.47
N VAL A 202 -6.02 -30.22 -0.87
CA VAL A 202 -5.70 -31.61 -1.21
C VAL A 202 -5.53 -31.77 -2.72
N THR A 203 -4.70 -32.70 -3.13
CA THR A 203 -4.58 -33.18 -4.52
C THR A 203 -4.70 -34.69 -4.56
N ASP A 204 -5.53 -35.20 -5.45
CA ASP A 204 -5.47 -36.60 -5.86
C ASP A 204 -5.48 -36.64 -7.39
N PRO A 205 -4.38 -37.09 -8.03
CA PRO A 205 -4.31 -37.17 -9.48
C PRO A 205 -5.15 -38.34 -10.07
N HIS A 206 -5.69 -39.19 -9.23
CA HIS A 206 -6.51 -40.34 -9.62
C HIS A 206 -8.00 -40.15 -9.33
N ASP A 207 -8.39 -39.03 -8.75
CA ASP A 207 -9.77 -38.68 -8.43
C ASP A 207 -10.19 -37.46 -9.26
N ASP A 208 -11.13 -37.63 -10.18
CA ASP A 208 -11.63 -36.58 -11.08
C ASP A 208 -12.35 -35.46 -10.30
N ASP A 209 -12.86 -35.74 -9.10
CA ASP A 209 -13.53 -34.77 -8.23
C ASP A 209 -12.52 -33.94 -7.41
N VAL A 210 -11.25 -34.32 -7.39
CA VAL A 210 -10.18 -33.62 -6.69
C VAL A 210 -9.30 -32.84 -7.68
N ARG A 211 -8.81 -31.72 -7.23
CA ARG A 211 -7.94 -30.86 -8.08
C ARG A 211 -6.63 -31.55 -8.41
N SER A 212 -6.20 -31.42 -9.65
CA SER A 212 -4.88 -31.90 -10.10
C SER A 212 -3.71 -31.18 -9.42
N ARG A 213 -3.96 -29.98 -8.83
CA ARG A 213 -2.96 -29.20 -8.10
C ARG A 213 -3.56 -28.49 -6.90
N ALA A 214 -2.98 -28.70 -5.70
CA ALA A 214 -3.36 -28.00 -4.48
C ALA A 214 -3.18 -26.48 -4.61
N LEU A 215 -4.10 -25.72 -4.02
CA LEU A 215 -3.96 -24.27 -3.90
C LEU A 215 -2.92 -23.95 -2.82
N LYS A 216 -2.09 -22.94 -3.09
CA LYS A 216 -1.19 -22.40 -2.08
C LYS A 216 -2.01 -21.81 -0.92
N ARG A 217 -1.51 -21.94 0.31
CA ARG A 217 -2.13 -21.35 1.51
C ARG A 217 -2.48 -19.86 1.34
N SER A 218 -1.60 -19.09 0.70
CA SER A 218 -1.85 -17.66 0.40
C SER A 218 -3.04 -17.45 -0.53
N THR A 219 -3.26 -18.36 -1.48
CA THR A 219 -4.41 -18.32 -2.41
C THR A 219 -5.71 -18.65 -1.67
N LEU A 220 -5.69 -19.66 -0.79
CA LEU A 220 -6.85 -20.01 0.04
C LEU A 220 -7.24 -18.83 0.95
N LEU A 221 -6.28 -18.22 1.64
CA LEU A 221 -6.52 -17.02 2.46
C LEU A 221 -7.07 -15.85 1.64
N LEU A 222 -6.56 -15.62 0.44
CA LEU A 222 -7.06 -14.57 -0.44
C LEU A 222 -8.53 -14.83 -0.83
N ARG A 223 -8.85 -16.04 -1.24
CA ARG A 223 -10.22 -16.42 -1.62
C ARG A 223 -11.17 -16.35 -0.44
N ARG A 224 -10.76 -16.81 0.74
CA ARG A 224 -11.50 -16.64 1.99
C ARG A 224 -11.84 -15.16 2.27
N ASN A 225 -10.88 -14.26 2.07
CA ASN A 225 -11.12 -12.83 2.20
C ASN A 225 -12.08 -12.28 1.13
N HIS A 226 -12.06 -12.81 -0.10
CA HIS A 226 -13.02 -12.44 -1.13
C HIS A 226 -14.44 -12.89 -0.75
N VAL A 227 -14.61 -14.11 -0.25
CA VAL A 227 -15.90 -14.62 0.28
C VAL A 227 -16.41 -13.70 1.39
N ARG A 228 -15.57 -13.37 2.36
CA ARG A 228 -15.90 -12.43 3.45
C ARG A 228 -16.34 -11.06 2.93
N SER A 229 -15.66 -10.54 1.92
CA SER A 229 -16.00 -9.27 1.30
C SER A 229 -17.34 -9.32 0.58
N ALA A 230 -17.62 -10.43 -0.14
CA ALA A 230 -18.90 -10.63 -0.83
C ALA A 230 -20.06 -10.67 0.16
N ILE A 231 -19.95 -11.46 1.24
CA ILE A 231 -20.97 -11.52 2.30
C ILE A 231 -21.21 -10.14 2.89
N THR A 232 -20.14 -9.41 3.22
CA THR A 232 -20.26 -8.07 3.79
C THR A 232 -21.01 -7.11 2.88
N MET A 233 -20.73 -7.18 1.57
CA MET A 233 -21.45 -6.34 0.59
C MET A 233 -22.91 -6.77 0.44
N ALA A 234 -23.22 -8.08 0.43
CA ALA A 234 -24.57 -8.57 0.37
C ALA A 234 -25.40 -8.09 1.56
N ILE A 235 -24.84 -8.19 2.77
CA ILE A 235 -25.51 -7.75 4.00
C ILE A 235 -25.70 -6.22 4.00
N ALA A 236 -24.72 -5.45 3.55
CA ALA A 236 -24.82 -4.01 3.42
C ALA A 236 -25.93 -3.58 2.43
N GLN A 237 -26.36 -4.47 1.54
CA GLN A 237 -27.47 -4.28 0.60
C GLN A 237 -28.78 -4.95 1.07
N GLY A 238 -28.89 -5.32 2.35
CA GLY A 238 -30.11 -5.84 2.96
C GLY A 238 -30.28 -7.34 2.89
N THR A 239 -29.30 -8.13 2.42
CA THR A 239 -29.35 -9.60 2.55
C THR A 239 -29.22 -9.97 4.03
N ARG A 240 -30.10 -10.81 4.54
CA ARG A 240 -30.03 -11.26 5.93
C ARG A 240 -28.94 -12.32 6.09
N VAL A 241 -28.29 -12.34 7.25
CA VAL A 241 -27.22 -13.33 7.54
C VAL A 241 -27.77 -14.75 7.51
N GLU A 242 -29.03 -14.94 7.95
CA GLU A 242 -29.72 -16.23 8.00
C GLU A 242 -30.00 -16.82 6.62
N ASP A 243 -30.01 -16.01 5.58
CA ASP A 243 -30.21 -16.43 4.19
C ASP A 243 -28.91 -16.95 3.54
N ILE A 244 -27.77 -16.79 4.22
CA ILE A 244 -26.43 -17.23 3.75
C ILE A 244 -25.98 -18.42 4.58
N ARG A 245 -26.39 -19.62 4.21
CA ARG A 245 -26.16 -20.88 4.96
C ARG A 245 -24.99 -21.69 4.41
N SER A 246 -24.61 -21.43 3.14
CA SER A 246 -23.59 -22.17 2.41
C SER A 246 -22.87 -21.27 1.40
N LEU A 247 -21.76 -21.73 0.85
CA LEU A 247 -21.09 -21.07 -0.29
C LEU A 247 -21.98 -21.05 -1.54
N ALA A 248 -22.84 -22.06 -1.72
CA ALA A 248 -23.78 -22.12 -2.83
C ALA A 248 -24.81 -20.98 -2.78
N ASP A 249 -25.16 -20.50 -1.59
CA ASP A 249 -26.09 -19.37 -1.45
C ASP A 249 -25.48 -18.08 -2.02
N LEU A 250 -24.19 -17.89 -1.91
CA LEU A 250 -23.51 -16.70 -2.44
C LEU A 250 -23.56 -16.58 -3.97
N VAL A 251 -23.79 -17.68 -4.68
CA VAL A 251 -23.91 -17.69 -6.15
C VAL A 251 -25.36 -17.58 -6.63
N ARG A 252 -26.33 -17.49 -5.70
CA ARG A 252 -27.72 -17.20 -6.08
C ARG A 252 -27.82 -15.84 -6.78
N PRO A 253 -28.53 -15.73 -7.90
CA PRO A 253 -28.59 -14.48 -8.70
C PRO A 253 -29.00 -13.24 -7.90
N SER A 254 -29.90 -13.39 -6.93
CA SER A 254 -30.31 -12.29 -6.04
C SER A 254 -29.17 -11.78 -5.15
N ILE A 255 -28.40 -12.69 -4.55
CA ILE A 255 -27.28 -12.36 -3.67
C ILE A 255 -26.11 -11.79 -4.49
N VAL A 256 -25.80 -12.40 -5.63
CA VAL A 256 -24.78 -11.89 -6.56
C VAL A 256 -25.09 -10.44 -6.98
N LYS A 257 -26.35 -10.14 -7.34
CA LYS A 257 -26.77 -8.76 -7.65
C LYS A 257 -26.56 -7.81 -6.47
N SER A 258 -26.86 -8.24 -5.25
CA SER A 258 -26.64 -7.45 -4.02
C SER A 258 -25.14 -7.19 -3.78
N VAL A 259 -24.30 -8.20 -3.96
CA VAL A 259 -22.83 -8.06 -3.87
C VAL A 259 -22.30 -7.02 -4.85
N PHE A 260 -22.73 -7.11 -6.13
CA PHE A 260 -22.29 -6.15 -7.15
C PHE A 260 -22.78 -4.74 -6.87
N ARG A 261 -24.02 -4.55 -6.44
CA ARG A 261 -24.55 -3.25 -6.03
C ARG A 261 -23.75 -2.66 -4.87
N GLY A 262 -23.40 -3.49 -3.88
CA GLY A 262 -22.57 -3.08 -2.75
C GLY A 262 -21.16 -2.61 -3.17
N PHE A 263 -20.51 -3.34 -4.05
CA PHE A 263 -19.21 -2.91 -4.58
C PHE A 263 -19.32 -1.65 -5.43
N HIS A 264 -20.33 -1.54 -6.28
CA HIS A 264 -20.57 -0.36 -7.10
C HIS A 264 -20.80 0.90 -6.24
N ALA A 265 -21.65 0.79 -5.23
CA ALA A 265 -21.90 1.88 -4.29
C ALA A 265 -20.63 2.28 -3.53
N LYS A 266 -19.83 1.31 -3.07
CA LYS A 266 -18.56 1.54 -2.35
C LYS A 266 -17.52 2.29 -3.20
N HIS A 267 -17.55 2.15 -4.51
CA HIS A 267 -16.62 2.76 -5.45
C HIS A 267 -17.19 3.96 -6.22
N GLY A 268 -18.23 4.60 -5.68
CA GLY A 268 -18.79 5.84 -6.24
C GLY A 268 -19.43 5.66 -7.62
N GLY A 269 -19.97 4.47 -7.92
CA GLY A 269 -20.67 4.22 -9.18
C GLY A 269 -19.77 3.91 -10.37
N THR A 270 -18.46 3.90 -10.21
CA THR A 270 -17.50 3.54 -11.28
C THR A 270 -17.24 2.03 -11.30
N ALA A 271 -17.21 1.43 -12.49
CA ALA A 271 -16.79 0.05 -12.67
C ALA A 271 -15.32 -0.07 -12.29
N ASN A 272 -15.02 -0.69 -11.15
CA ASN A 272 -13.66 -0.95 -10.70
C ASN A 272 -13.19 -2.31 -11.25
N SER A 273 -11.86 -2.51 -11.29
CA SER A 273 -11.22 -3.77 -11.71
C SER A 273 -11.77 -5.02 -11.00
N TYR A 274 -12.33 -4.88 -9.80
CA TYR A 274 -13.03 -5.96 -9.10
C TYR A 274 -14.30 -6.43 -9.82
N VAL A 275 -15.02 -5.53 -10.49
CA VAL A 275 -16.23 -5.87 -11.25
C VAL A 275 -15.87 -6.42 -12.63
N SER A 276 -14.77 -5.96 -13.21
CA SER A 276 -14.33 -6.39 -14.56
C SER A 276 -13.67 -7.77 -14.57
N THR A 277 -13.14 -8.24 -13.44
CA THR A 277 -12.52 -9.58 -13.32
C THR A 277 -13.53 -10.69 -13.03
N TRP A 278 -14.75 -10.34 -12.65
CA TRP A 278 -15.84 -11.28 -12.46
C TRP A 278 -16.62 -11.45 -13.76
N ARG A 279 -16.08 -12.17 -14.74
CA ARG A 279 -16.89 -12.76 -15.81
C ARG A 279 -17.30 -14.16 -15.34
N PRO A 280 -18.62 -14.46 -15.28
CA PRO A 280 -19.04 -15.85 -15.12
C PRO A 280 -18.51 -16.67 -16.29
N PRO A 281 -18.20 -17.95 -16.07
CA PRO A 281 -17.77 -18.87 -17.11
C PRO A 281 -18.83 -18.99 -18.21
#